data_d1602337212fc5932dd2228fa48c2870
#
_entry.id   d1602337212fc5932dd2228fa48c2870
#
_cell.length_a   1.000
_cell.length_b   1.000
_cell.length_c   1.000
_cell.angle_alpha   90.00
_cell.angle_beta   90.00
_cell.angle_gamma   90.00
#
_symmetry.space_group_name_H-M   'P 1'
#
loop_
_entity.id
_entity.type
_entity.pdbx_description
1 polymer ?
#
loop_
_entity_poly.entity_id
_entity_poly.type
_entity_poly.pdbx_seq_one_letter_code
_entity_poly.pdbx_strand_id
1 'polypeptide(L)'
;MSTPTAFTQVTLFTDTDGRARFREDAIALSEGTPSSMLSGLMPSTGFQLRHSPLGFRSSFHCTITPQWVFILSGQMEIGLHGGAARIFSAGQHFYSADTLPAGAVFDAGVHGHWSRQVGDVPLVTLFVRG
;
A
#
# COMPACT_ATOMS: atom_id res chain seq x y z
N MET A 1 -6.52 -30.73 12.28
CA MET A 1 -5.32 -29.88 12.34
C MET A 1 -5.66 -28.52 11.81
N SER A 2 -5.43 -27.49 12.59
CA SER A 2 -5.74 -26.12 12.18
C SER A 2 -4.63 -25.59 11.27
N THR A 3 -5.03 -24.89 10.19
CA THR A 3 -4.10 -24.13 9.38
C THR A 3 -3.63 -22.91 10.18
N PRO A 4 -2.33 -22.57 10.19
CA PRO A 4 -1.87 -21.35 10.82
C PRO A 4 -2.61 -20.14 10.23
N THR A 5 -3.11 -19.26 11.09
CA THR A 5 -3.75 -18.04 10.67
C THR A 5 -2.69 -17.04 10.22
N ALA A 6 -2.91 -16.45 9.07
CA ALA A 6 -2.02 -15.45 8.52
C ALA A 6 -2.83 -14.27 8.01
N PHE A 7 -2.21 -13.10 8.07
CA PHE A 7 -2.71 -11.90 7.44
C PHE A 7 -2.01 -11.72 6.09
N THR A 8 -2.77 -11.53 5.03
CA THR A 8 -2.21 -11.30 3.71
C THR A 8 -1.89 -9.82 3.53
N GLN A 9 -0.61 -9.50 3.46
CA GLN A 9 -0.15 -8.14 3.17
C GLN A 9 -0.02 -7.97 1.66
N VAL A 10 -0.70 -6.97 1.12
CA VAL A 10 -0.47 -6.53 -0.26
C VAL A 10 0.66 -5.52 -0.25
N THR A 11 1.70 -5.77 -1.02
CA THR A 11 2.87 -4.89 -1.08
C THR A 11 3.02 -4.32 -2.49
N LEU A 12 3.13 -3.00 -2.56
CA LEU A 12 3.54 -2.28 -3.76
C LEU A 12 5.05 -2.07 -3.65
N PHE A 13 5.82 -2.69 -4.54
CA PHE A 13 7.29 -2.68 -4.46
C PHE A 13 7.92 -2.32 -5.79
N THR A 14 9.21 -2.00 -5.78
CA THR A 14 9.98 -1.74 -6.97
C THR A 14 10.75 -3.00 -7.36
N ASP A 15 10.49 -3.51 -8.56
CA ASP A 15 11.14 -4.70 -9.07
C ASP A 15 12.55 -4.38 -9.62
N THR A 16 13.28 -5.42 -10.01
CA THR A 16 14.66 -5.31 -10.48
C THR A 16 14.82 -4.47 -11.75
N ASP A 17 13.75 -4.35 -12.54
CA ASP A 17 13.73 -3.49 -13.74
C ASP A 17 13.37 -2.02 -13.43
N GLY A 18 13.21 -1.66 -12.16
CA GLY A 18 12.84 -0.32 -11.72
C GLY A 18 11.35 -0.04 -11.75
N ARG A 19 10.53 -0.99 -12.16
CA ARG A 19 9.08 -0.82 -12.27
C ARG A 19 8.38 -1.26 -11.01
N ALA A 20 7.28 -0.55 -10.69
CA ALA A 20 6.40 -0.91 -9.58
C ALA A 20 5.59 -2.16 -9.91
N ARG A 21 5.42 -3.04 -8.93
CA ARG A 21 4.59 -4.24 -9.02
C ARG A 21 3.92 -4.51 -7.68
N PHE A 22 2.84 -5.28 -7.72
CA PHE A 22 2.19 -5.79 -6.52
C PHE A 22 2.64 -7.23 -6.25
N ARG A 23 2.75 -7.57 -4.97
CA ARG A 23 2.87 -8.95 -4.51
C ARG A 23 2.06 -9.13 -3.24
N GLU A 24 1.79 -10.38 -2.87
CA GLU A 24 1.13 -10.73 -1.63
C GLU A 24 2.10 -11.49 -0.73
N ASP A 25 2.21 -11.06 0.51
CA ASP A 25 3.07 -11.67 1.52
C ASP A 25 2.21 -12.13 2.71
N ALA A 26 2.53 -13.29 3.27
CA ALA A 26 1.85 -13.79 4.46
C ALA A 26 2.57 -13.29 5.72
N ILE A 27 1.80 -12.68 6.63
CA ILE A 27 2.27 -12.30 7.95
C ILE A 27 1.63 -13.25 8.94
N ALA A 28 2.44 -14.06 9.63
CA ALA A 28 1.93 -15.01 10.60
C ALA A 28 1.29 -14.30 11.80
N LEU A 29 0.09 -14.73 12.18
CA LEU A 29 -0.59 -14.28 13.40
C LEU A 29 -0.33 -15.34 14.49
N SER A 30 0.90 -15.40 14.96
CA SER A 30 1.41 -16.47 15.82
C SER A 30 1.49 -16.10 17.29
N GLU A 31 1.14 -14.87 17.65
CA GLU A 31 1.13 -14.39 19.03
C GLU A 31 -0.30 -14.24 19.53
N GLY A 32 -0.43 -13.98 20.83
CA GLY A 32 -1.73 -13.85 21.47
C GLY A 32 -2.39 -15.17 21.83
N THR A 33 -3.71 -15.20 21.72
CA THR A 33 -4.55 -16.36 22.09
C THR A 33 -5.40 -16.79 20.88
N PRO A 34 -6.03 -17.99 20.93
CA PRO A 34 -6.92 -18.41 19.83
C PRO A 34 -8.07 -17.44 19.53
N SER A 35 -8.51 -16.65 20.49
CA SER A 35 -9.56 -15.65 20.31
C SER A 35 -9.02 -14.23 20.03
N SER A 36 -7.70 -14.05 20.07
CA SER A 36 -7.05 -12.76 19.81
C SER A 36 -5.66 -13.01 19.24
N MET A 37 -5.62 -13.41 17.98
CA MET A 37 -4.39 -13.79 17.29
C MET A 37 -3.70 -12.55 16.73
N LEU A 38 -2.42 -12.40 17.04
CA LEU A 38 -1.64 -11.21 16.72
C LEU A 38 -0.41 -11.56 15.89
N SER A 39 -0.04 -10.63 15.01
CA SER A 39 1.30 -10.61 14.45
C SER A 39 2.33 -10.24 15.51
N GLY A 40 3.61 -10.46 15.23
CA GLY A 40 4.67 -9.78 15.97
C GLY A 40 4.47 -8.26 15.91
N LEU A 41 4.90 -7.56 16.98
CA LEU A 41 4.82 -6.10 17.02
C LEU A 41 5.74 -5.51 15.94
N MET A 42 5.16 -4.72 15.04
CA MET A 42 5.92 -4.06 13.98
C MET A 42 6.29 -2.65 14.40
N PRO A 43 7.56 -2.25 14.23
CA PRO A 43 7.97 -0.90 14.57
C PRO A 43 7.34 0.11 13.60
N SER A 44 7.01 1.30 14.13
CA SER A 44 6.54 2.41 13.33
C SER A 44 7.12 3.71 13.84
N THR A 45 7.21 4.72 12.95
CA THR A 45 7.77 6.04 13.30
C THR A 45 6.71 7.14 13.30
N GLY A 46 5.46 6.78 13.15
CA GLY A 46 4.35 7.72 13.22
C GLY A 46 3.27 7.41 12.21
N PHE A 47 2.16 8.11 12.34
CA PHE A 47 1.04 7.96 11.42
C PHE A 47 0.42 9.31 11.07
N GLN A 48 -0.25 9.37 9.92
CA GLN A 48 -0.98 10.54 9.44
C GLN A 48 -2.31 10.12 8.84
N LEU A 49 -3.31 10.96 9.02
CA LEU A 49 -4.58 10.85 8.33
C LEU A 49 -4.57 11.78 7.12
N ARG A 50 -5.14 11.31 6.01
CA ARG A 50 -5.24 12.09 4.78
C ARG A 50 -6.65 12.03 4.22
N HIS A 51 -7.17 13.19 3.85
CA HIS A 51 -8.41 13.32 3.09
C HIS A 51 -8.07 13.66 1.64
N SER A 52 -8.57 12.87 0.69
CA SER A 52 -8.46 13.14 -0.73
C SER A 52 -9.85 13.37 -1.30
N PRO A 53 -10.13 14.56 -1.86
CA PRO A 53 -11.46 14.89 -2.33
C PRO A 53 -11.86 14.09 -3.57
N LEU A 54 -13.14 14.17 -3.94
CA LEU A 54 -13.63 13.63 -5.20
C LEU A 54 -12.80 14.17 -6.37
N GLY A 55 -12.44 13.28 -7.28
CA GLY A 55 -11.64 13.63 -8.46
C GLY A 55 -10.15 13.68 -8.21
N PHE A 56 -9.68 13.45 -6.98
CA PHE A 56 -8.23 13.40 -6.72
C PHE A 56 -7.54 12.36 -7.62
N ARG A 57 -6.46 12.80 -8.27
CA ARG A 57 -5.56 11.89 -8.99
C ARG A 57 -4.14 12.44 -8.98
N SER A 58 -3.17 11.55 -8.95
CA SER A 58 -1.75 11.91 -9.05
C SER A 58 -1.18 11.52 -10.42
N SER A 59 -0.06 12.14 -10.77
CA SER A 59 0.84 11.63 -11.80
C SER A 59 1.67 10.47 -11.26
N PHE A 60 2.46 9.82 -12.13
CA PHE A 60 3.42 8.82 -11.66
C PHE A 60 4.40 9.43 -10.67
N HIS A 61 4.58 8.75 -9.54
CA HIS A 61 5.52 9.16 -8.49
C HIS A 61 5.95 7.92 -7.71
N CYS A 62 7.09 8.03 -7.01
CA CYS A 62 7.58 6.99 -6.12
C CYS A 62 7.19 7.28 -4.68
N THR A 63 7.16 6.22 -3.87
CA THR A 63 7.05 6.31 -2.43
C THR A 63 8.36 6.90 -1.88
N ILE A 64 8.27 7.93 -1.05
CA ILE A 64 9.46 8.54 -0.43
C ILE A 64 9.88 7.72 0.77
N THR A 65 8.95 7.45 1.68
CA THR A 65 9.18 6.63 2.88
C THR A 65 8.23 5.45 2.85
N PRO A 66 8.72 4.21 2.94
CA PRO A 66 7.85 3.04 3.00
C PRO A 66 6.84 3.16 4.14
N GLN A 67 5.59 2.82 3.84
CA GLN A 67 4.51 2.99 4.80
C GLN A 67 3.30 2.11 4.47
N TRP A 68 2.57 1.74 5.50
CA TRP A 68 1.25 1.15 5.36
C TRP A 68 0.26 2.21 4.93
N VAL A 69 -0.65 1.84 4.05
CA VAL A 69 -1.80 2.66 3.65
C VAL A 69 -3.06 1.87 3.93
N PHE A 70 -3.84 2.32 4.91
CA PHE A 70 -5.14 1.73 5.26
C PHE A 70 -6.25 2.62 4.72
N ILE A 71 -7.22 2.02 4.05
CA ILE A 71 -8.38 2.76 3.54
C ILE A 71 -9.44 2.77 4.63
N LEU A 72 -9.78 3.96 5.12
CA LEU A 72 -10.79 4.15 6.16
C LEU A 72 -12.17 4.45 5.55
N SER A 73 -12.22 5.18 4.44
CA SER A 73 -13.44 5.56 3.76
C SER A 73 -13.16 5.77 2.28
N GLY A 74 -14.13 5.47 1.44
CA GLY A 74 -13.99 5.60 0.00
C GLY A 74 -13.16 4.48 -0.64
N GLN A 75 -12.64 4.75 -1.83
CA GLN A 75 -11.85 3.80 -2.60
C GLN A 75 -10.65 4.50 -3.23
N MET A 76 -9.52 3.78 -3.29
CA MET A 76 -8.28 4.25 -3.90
C MET A 76 -7.83 3.27 -4.98
N GLU A 77 -7.54 3.76 -6.16
CA GLU A 77 -6.93 2.96 -7.22
C GLU A 77 -5.46 3.32 -7.34
N ILE A 78 -4.63 2.29 -7.39
CA ILE A 78 -3.19 2.40 -7.67
C ILE A 78 -2.94 1.79 -9.04
N GLY A 79 -2.36 2.57 -9.94
CA GLY A 79 -2.04 2.13 -11.29
C GLY A 79 -0.55 2.03 -11.54
N LEU A 80 -0.18 1.05 -12.37
CA LEU A 80 1.20 0.73 -12.71
C LEU A 80 1.45 0.97 -14.19
N HIS A 81 2.71 1.04 -14.57
CA HIS A 81 3.09 0.98 -15.98
C HIS A 81 2.66 -0.36 -16.59
N GLY A 82 2.22 -0.32 -17.83
CA GLY A 82 1.70 -1.50 -18.52
C GLY A 82 0.19 -1.70 -18.36
N GLY A 83 -0.50 -0.83 -17.61
CA GLY A 83 -1.95 -0.81 -17.49
C GLY A 83 -2.53 -1.62 -16.34
N ALA A 84 -1.72 -2.34 -15.57
CA ALA A 84 -2.20 -3.01 -14.36
C ALA A 84 -2.63 -1.97 -13.33
N ALA A 85 -3.73 -2.25 -12.63
CA ALA A 85 -4.23 -1.38 -11.57
C ALA A 85 -4.96 -2.21 -10.51
N ARG A 86 -5.04 -1.68 -9.29
CA ARG A 86 -5.73 -2.35 -8.19
C ARG A 86 -6.51 -1.31 -7.38
N ILE A 87 -7.76 -1.64 -7.04
CA ILE A 87 -8.64 -0.82 -6.23
C ILE A 87 -8.65 -1.36 -4.81
N PHE A 88 -8.45 -0.46 -3.86
CA PHE A 88 -8.53 -0.74 -2.43
C PHE A 88 -9.72 0.00 -1.85
N SER A 89 -10.63 -0.74 -1.23
CA SER A 89 -11.84 -0.21 -0.60
C SER A 89 -11.65 -0.07 0.90
N ALA A 90 -12.59 0.60 1.57
CA ALA A 90 -12.59 0.75 3.03
C ALA A 90 -12.42 -0.60 3.73
N GLY A 91 -11.51 -0.67 4.70
CA GLY A 91 -11.12 -1.89 5.39
C GLY A 91 -9.96 -2.65 4.75
N GLN A 92 -9.54 -2.27 3.55
CA GLN A 92 -8.39 -2.86 2.86
C GLN A 92 -7.13 -1.98 3.05
N HIS A 93 -5.99 -2.52 2.66
CA HIS A 93 -4.70 -1.85 2.83
C HIS A 93 -3.71 -2.29 1.74
N PHE A 94 -2.61 -1.55 1.66
CA PHE A 94 -1.38 -2.01 1.02
C PHE A 94 -0.17 -1.40 1.73
N TYR A 95 0.97 -2.08 1.63
CA TYR A 95 2.24 -1.54 2.08
C TYR A 95 2.94 -0.90 0.89
N SER A 96 3.16 0.41 0.96
CA SER A 96 3.73 1.20 -0.13
C SER A 96 5.25 1.25 0.02
N ALA A 97 5.95 0.54 -0.84
CA ALA A 97 7.42 0.41 -0.82
C ALA A 97 8.03 0.57 -2.22
N ASP A 98 7.30 1.19 -3.16
CA ASP A 98 7.81 1.49 -4.50
C ASP A 98 8.67 2.74 -4.46
N THR A 99 9.91 2.57 -3.98
CA THR A 99 10.88 3.65 -3.84
C THR A 99 11.76 3.76 -5.09
N LEU A 100 12.28 4.96 -5.34
CA LEU A 100 13.23 5.15 -6.44
C LEU A 100 14.51 4.35 -6.17
N PRO A 101 14.99 3.53 -7.13
CA PRO A 101 16.23 2.79 -6.94
C PRO A 101 17.41 3.72 -6.63
N ALA A 102 18.34 3.24 -5.79
CA ALA A 102 19.51 4.00 -5.40
C ALA A 102 20.31 4.43 -6.64
N GLY A 103 20.68 5.71 -6.70
CA GLY A 103 21.43 6.29 -7.83
C GLY A 103 20.60 6.54 -9.09
N ALA A 104 19.33 6.18 -9.12
CA ALA A 104 18.48 6.41 -10.29
C ALA A 104 17.96 7.85 -10.31
N VAL A 105 17.80 8.39 -11.53
CA VAL A 105 17.04 9.62 -11.77
C VAL A 105 15.62 9.23 -12.10
N PHE A 106 14.64 9.87 -11.49
CA PHE A 106 13.24 9.55 -11.72
C PHE A 106 12.88 9.72 -13.21
N ASP A 107 12.34 8.64 -13.78
CA ASP A 107 11.83 8.60 -15.16
C ASP A 107 10.36 8.19 -15.09
N ALA A 108 9.47 9.11 -15.42
CA ALA A 108 8.02 8.89 -15.37
C ALA A 108 7.54 7.80 -16.36
N GLY A 109 8.36 7.41 -17.32
CA GLY A 109 8.08 6.31 -18.25
C GLY A 109 8.45 4.94 -17.70
N VAL A 110 9.16 4.86 -16.59
CA VAL A 110 9.68 3.62 -15.99
C VAL A 110 9.28 3.50 -14.53
N HIS A 111 9.55 4.52 -13.73
CA HIS A 111 9.43 4.50 -12.28
C HIS A 111 8.06 4.94 -11.81
N GLY A 112 7.69 4.45 -10.61
CA GLY A 112 6.56 4.96 -9.88
C GLY A 112 5.23 4.31 -10.23
N HIS A 113 4.24 4.84 -9.60
CA HIS A 113 2.83 4.46 -9.71
C HIS A 113 1.99 5.73 -9.63
N TRP A 114 0.73 5.62 -10.05
CA TRP A 114 -0.22 6.71 -9.84
C TRP A 114 -1.33 6.26 -8.90
N SER A 115 -2.01 7.24 -8.30
CA SER A 115 -3.15 6.99 -7.43
C SER A 115 -4.30 7.90 -7.79
N ARG A 116 -5.52 7.44 -7.55
CA ARG A 116 -6.72 8.26 -7.68
C ARG A 116 -7.81 7.84 -6.71
N GLN A 117 -8.65 8.80 -6.36
CA GLN A 117 -9.91 8.55 -5.70
C GLN A 117 -10.90 7.97 -6.71
N VAL A 118 -11.66 6.93 -6.31
CA VAL A 118 -12.66 6.26 -7.13
C VAL A 118 -14.02 6.34 -6.43
N GLY A 119 -15.08 6.44 -7.21
CA GLY A 119 -16.44 6.48 -6.70
C GLY A 119 -16.88 7.87 -6.23
N ASP A 120 -18.01 7.92 -5.51
CA ASP A 120 -18.71 9.14 -5.13
C ASP A 120 -18.54 9.52 -3.65
N VAL A 121 -17.63 8.83 -2.95
CA VAL A 121 -17.30 9.10 -1.55
C VAL A 121 -15.85 9.59 -1.47
N PRO A 122 -15.56 10.67 -0.74
CA PRO A 122 -14.18 11.11 -0.54
C PRO A 122 -13.33 10.00 0.07
N LEU A 123 -12.05 9.99 -0.31
CA LEU A 123 -11.09 9.00 0.14
C LEU A 123 -10.44 9.48 1.44
N VAL A 124 -10.54 8.66 2.50
CA VAL A 124 -9.82 8.90 3.75
C VAL A 124 -8.89 7.73 3.99
N THR A 125 -7.62 8.03 4.22
CA THR A 125 -6.57 7.03 4.41
C THR A 125 -5.80 7.29 5.70
N LEU A 126 -5.25 6.20 6.26
CA LEU A 126 -4.31 6.26 7.38
C LEU A 126 -2.96 5.75 6.86
N PHE A 127 -1.94 6.58 6.95
CA PHE A 127 -0.56 6.21 6.64
C PHE A 127 0.17 5.88 7.94
N VAL A 128 0.81 4.70 8.00
CA VAL A 128 1.66 4.31 9.13
C VAL A 128 3.06 4.04 8.60
N ARG A 129 4.02 4.87 8.99
CA ARG A 129 5.41 4.78 8.53
C ARG A 129 6.17 3.71 9.32
N GLY A 130 6.96 2.94 8.57
CA GLY A 130 7.76 1.93 9.23
C GLY A 130 8.16 0.76 8.36
#